data_5ac1b5637cb0d3146406b672d0e6ce02
#
_entry.id   5ac1b5637cb0d3146406b672d0e6ce02
#
_cell.length_a   1.000
_cell.length_b   1.000
_cell.length_c   1.000
_cell.angle_alpha   90.00
_cell.angle_beta   90.00
_cell.angle_gamma   90.00
#
_symmetry.space_group_name_H-M   'P 1'
#
loop_
_entity.id
_entity.type
_entity.pdbx_description
1 polymer ?
#
loop_
_entity_poly.entity_id
_entity_poly.type
_entity_poly.pdbx_seq_one_letter_code
_entity_poly.pdbx_strand_id
1 'polypeptide(L)'
;MTPSTQIKLLSFKDNFKELVNLSLRNKLPNKLIFSGNKGIGKSTFAFHLINYLFSQDEECSYNLENNEIDPDNKSYKLVSNNTHPNLLLIDSTDKKFIEVSKIREILNFSSKTSFSNKKKIVLINNVEKMNINASNALLKILEEPS
;
A
#
# COMPACT_ATOMS: atom_id res chain seq x y z
N MET A 1 18.49 2.93 -1.66
CA MET A 1 17.38 2.11 -1.09
C MET A 1 16.07 2.86 -1.25
N THR A 2 15.08 2.22 -1.82
CA THR A 2 13.76 2.81 -2.04
C THR A 2 12.80 2.37 -0.94
N PRO A 3 11.66 3.07 -0.74
CA PRO A 3 10.66 2.65 0.24
C PRO A 3 10.16 1.20 0.07
N SER A 4 10.04 0.74 -1.17
CA SER A 4 9.58 -0.64 -1.46
C SER A 4 10.63 -1.72 -1.19
N THR A 5 11.89 -1.35 -1.03
CA THR A 5 13.00 -2.28 -0.79
C THR A 5 13.56 -2.21 0.62
N GLN A 6 13.11 -1.28 1.44
CA GLN A 6 13.56 -1.13 2.81
C GLN A 6 12.94 -2.20 3.71
N ILE A 7 13.75 -3.10 4.23
CA ILE A 7 13.29 -4.25 5.02
C ILE A 7 13.08 -3.96 6.52
N LYS A 8 13.65 -2.87 7.04
CA LYS A 8 13.51 -2.49 8.46
C LYS A 8 12.60 -1.28 8.63
N LEU A 9 11.62 -1.39 9.50
CA LEU A 9 10.81 -0.26 9.92
C LEU A 9 11.47 0.42 11.11
N LEU A 10 12.02 1.61 10.87
CA LEU A 10 12.81 2.33 11.88
C LEU A 10 11.98 3.30 12.72
N SER A 11 10.82 3.73 12.20
CA SER A 11 9.97 4.76 12.83
C SER A 11 8.52 4.32 12.89
N PHE A 12 7.74 4.96 13.77
CA PHE A 12 6.29 4.78 13.88
C PHE A 12 5.88 3.34 14.23
N LYS A 13 6.69 2.65 15.02
CA LYS A 13 6.43 1.25 15.41
C LYS A 13 5.12 1.10 16.20
N ASP A 14 4.77 2.08 17.04
CA ASP A 14 3.52 2.05 17.79
C ASP A 14 2.30 2.21 16.89
N ASN A 15 2.36 3.11 15.92
CA ASN A 15 1.32 3.27 14.92
C ASN A 15 1.15 1.99 14.08
N PHE A 16 2.26 1.37 13.71
CA PHE A 16 2.25 0.09 12.99
C PHE A 16 1.58 -1.01 13.79
N LYS A 17 1.95 -1.14 15.05
CA LYS A 17 1.36 -2.12 15.97
C LYS A 17 -0.16 -1.91 16.12
N GLU A 18 -0.60 -0.67 16.18
CA GLU A 18 -2.03 -0.33 16.24
C GLU A 18 -2.78 -0.84 15.00
N LEU A 19 -2.25 -0.57 13.79
CA LEU A 19 -2.86 -1.06 12.55
C LEU A 19 -2.85 -2.58 12.45
N VAL A 20 -1.78 -3.23 12.88
CA VAL A 20 -1.70 -4.69 12.96
C VAL A 20 -2.80 -5.24 13.89
N ASN A 21 -2.97 -4.65 15.06
CA ASN A 21 -4.01 -5.07 15.99
C ASN A 21 -5.42 -4.89 15.41
N LEU A 22 -5.67 -3.80 14.70
CA LEU A 22 -6.94 -3.58 13.99
C LEU A 22 -7.17 -4.65 12.92
N SER A 23 -6.12 -5.00 12.19
CA SER A 23 -6.18 -6.06 11.18
C SER A 23 -6.52 -7.42 11.80
N LEU A 24 -5.90 -7.76 12.92
CA LEU A 24 -6.16 -9.01 13.64
C LEU A 24 -7.61 -9.10 14.15
N ARG A 25 -8.24 -7.98 14.44
CA ARG A 25 -9.64 -7.89 14.87
C ARG A 25 -10.63 -7.74 13.71
N ASN A 26 -10.17 -7.80 12.46
CA ASN A 26 -10.96 -7.51 11.26
C ASN A 26 -11.61 -6.11 11.30
N LYS A 27 -10.92 -5.14 11.89
CA LYS A 27 -11.38 -3.74 12.04
C LYS A 27 -10.48 -2.74 11.32
N LEU A 28 -9.53 -3.22 10.50
CA LEU A 28 -8.71 -2.32 9.72
C LEU A 28 -9.59 -1.56 8.71
N PRO A 29 -9.57 -0.22 8.70
CA PRO A 29 -10.34 0.55 7.74
C PRO A 29 -9.95 0.23 6.30
N ASN A 30 -10.92 0.25 5.40
CA ASN A 30 -10.68 0.02 3.97
C ASN A 30 -9.94 1.17 3.29
N LYS A 31 -9.96 2.35 3.91
CA LYS A 31 -9.36 3.57 3.36
C LYS A 31 -8.48 4.18 4.44
N LEU A 32 -7.20 4.38 4.12
CA LEU A 32 -6.21 4.94 5.04
C LEU A 32 -5.48 6.09 4.36
N ILE A 33 -5.25 7.15 5.11
CA ILE A 33 -4.41 8.28 4.68
C ILE A 33 -3.27 8.43 5.67
N PHE A 34 -2.04 8.40 5.16
CA PHE A 34 -0.84 8.68 5.95
C PHE A 34 -0.40 10.12 5.67
N SER A 35 -0.49 10.96 6.69
CA SER A 35 -0.16 12.38 6.61
C SER A 35 1.09 12.69 7.44
N GLY A 36 1.90 13.60 6.96
CA GLY A 36 3.13 14.03 7.64
C GLY A 36 4.11 14.67 6.67
N ASN A 37 5.20 15.18 7.21
CA ASN A 37 6.22 15.86 6.43
C ASN A 37 6.86 14.96 5.37
N LYS A 38 7.31 15.58 4.28
CA LYS A 38 8.05 14.87 3.24
C LYS A 38 9.31 14.22 3.83
N GLY A 39 9.56 12.97 3.44
CA GLY A 39 10.76 12.25 3.90
C GLY A 39 10.63 11.58 5.28
N ILE A 40 9.49 11.67 5.94
CA ILE A 40 9.29 11.10 7.28
C ILE A 40 9.16 9.56 7.28
N GLY A 41 9.00 8.95 6.10
CA GLY A 41 8.89 7.50 5.98
C GLY A 41 7.47 6.95 5.74
N LYS A 42 6.55 7.79 5.27
CA LYS A 42 5.16 7.36 5.00
C LYS A 42 5.08 6.20 4.00
N SER A 43 5.81 6.29 2.91
CA SER A 43 5.82 5.23 1.89
C SER A 43 6.43 3.93 2.42
N THR A 44 7.52 4.00 3.16
CA THR A 44 8.13 2.83 3.80
C THR A 44 7.14 2.17 4.76
N PHE A 45 6.45 2.95 5.57
CA PHE A 45 5.42 2.47 6.47
C PHE A 45 4.30 1.75 5.71
N ALA A 46 3.82 2.34 4.61
CA ALA A 46 2.79 1.72 3.78
C ALA A 46 3.25 0.38 3.19
N PHE A 47 4.48 0.30 2.68
CA PHE A 47 5.01 -0.97 2.15
C PHE A 47 5.18 -2.04 3.22
N HIS A 48 5.54 -1.67 4.44
CA HIS A 48 5.59 -2.61 5.56
C HIS A 48 4.19 -3.16 5.90
N LEU A 49 3.19 -2.29 5.95
CA LEU A 49 1.80 -2.72 6.18
C LEU A 49 1.30 -3.64 5.05
N ILE A 50 1.57 -3.29 3.81
CA ILE A 50 1.22 -4.11 2.65
C ILE A 50 1.89 -5.48 2.73
N ASN A 51 3.18 -5.54 3.03
CA ASN A 51 3.89 -6.81 3.18
C ASN A 51 3.29 -7.64 4.30
N TYR A 52 3.04 -7.04 5.46
CA TYR A 52 2.38 -7.74 6.55
C TYR A 52 1.06 -8.37 6.11
N LEU A 53 0.20 -7.61 5.42
CA LEU A 53 -1.10 -8.09 4.96
C LEU A 53 -1.00 -9.19 3.90
N PHE A 54 -0.04 -9.11 3.00
CA PHE A 54 0.12 -10.09 1.94
C PHE A 54 0.85 -11.36 2.35
N SER A 55 1.76 -11.28 3.33
CA SER A 55 2.66 -12.37 3.66
C SER A 55 2.17 -13.27 4.81
N GLN A 56 0.97 -13.05 5.35
CA GLN A 56 0.49 -13.77 6.53
C GLN A 56 0.48 -15.29 6.35
N ASP A 57 0.20 -15.78 5.14
CA ASP A 57 0.16 -17.20 4.83
C ASP A 57 1.48 -17.73 4.26
N GLU A 58 2.50 -16.91 4.19
CA GLU A 58 3.81 -17.29 3.65
C GLU A 58 4.70 -17.89 4.74
N GLU A 59 5.58 -18.80 4.33
CA GLU A 59 6.56 -19.41 5.21
C GLU A 59 7.47 -18.36 5.85
N CYS A 60 7.96 -17.42 5.04
CA CYS A 60 8.78 -16.29 5.49
C CYS A 60 7.90 -15.05 5.68
N SER A 61 6.94 -15.09 6.59
CA SER A 61 6.03 -13.97 6.84
C SER A 61 6.74 -12.76 7.48
N TYR A 62 6.03 -11.64 7.54
CA TYR A 62 6.52 -10.42 8.18
C TYR A 62 6.89 -10.68 9.65
N ASN A 63 8.07 -10.23 10.07
CA ASN A 63 8.54 -10.38 11.45
C ASN A 63 8.02 -9.22 12.32
N LEU A 64 6.97 -9.49 13.11
CA LEU A 64 6.35 -8.49 13.99
C LEU A 64 7.20 -8.13 15.19
N GLU A 65 8.08 -9.01 15.66
CA GLU A 65 8.95 -8.72 16.82
C GLU A 65 9.97 -7.65 16.47
N ASN A 66 10.59 -7.77 15.30
CA ASN A 66 11.64 -6.87 14.85
C ASN A 66 11.13 -5.76 13.93
N ASN A 67 9.84 -5.78 13.55
CA ASN A 67 9.27 -4.89 12.52
C ASN A 67 10.10 -4.93 11.22
N GLU A 68 10.29 -6.14 10.72
CA GLU A 68 11.19 -6.40 9.61
C GLU A 68 10.53 -7.31 8.56
N ILE A 69 10.76 -6.97 7.30
CA ILE A 69 10.37 -7.80 6.16
C ILE A 69 11.46 -8.85 5.93
N ASP A 70 11.10 -10.11 5.82
CA ASP A 70 12.03 -11.15 5.42
C ASP A 70 12.32 -11.02 3.91
N PRO A 71 13.59 -10.88 3.49
CA PRO A 71 13.93 -10.76 2.07
C PRO A 71 13.55 -11.97 1.22
N ASP A 72 13.39 -13.13 1.82
CA ASP A 72 12.94 -14.36 1.13
C ASP A 72 11.43 -14.46 0.97
N ASN A 73 10.72 -13.55 1.57
CA ASN A 73 9.28 -13.41 1.50
C ASN A 73 8.84 -13.20 0.04
N LYS A 74 7.92 -14.04 -0.43
CA LYS A 74 7.44 -14.00 -1.81
C LYS A 74 6.77 -12.68 -2.16
N SER A 75 5.93 -12.17 -1.27
CA SER A 75 5.25 -10.88 -1.47
C SER A 75 6.24 -9.74 -1.58
N TYR A 76 7.30 -9.74 -0.78
CA TYR A 76 8.36 -8.73 -0.87
C TYR A 76 9.02 -8.74 -2.25
N LYS A 77 9.37 -9.91 -2.76
CA LYS A 77 9.99 -10.03 -4.10
C LYS A 77 9.08 -9.50 -5.20
N LEU A 78 7.80 -9.79 -5.12
CA LEU A 78 6.83 -9.32 -6.10
C LEU A 78 6.56 -7.81 -5.99
N VAL A 79 6.43 -7.29 -4.77
CA VAL A 79 6.19 -5.86 -4.53
C VAL A 79 7.39 -5.02 -4.94
N SER A 80 8.60 -5.43 -4.55
CA SER A 80 9.83 -4.70 -4.89
C SER A 80 10.10 -4.65 -6.40
N ASN A 81 9.64 -5.65 -7.14
CA ASN A 81 9.71 -5.69 -8.60
C ASN A 81 8.48 -5.08 -9.30
N ASN A 82 7.53 -4.54 -8.52
CA ASN A 82 6.29 -3.96 -9.03
C ASN A 82 5.47 -4.95 -9.88
N THR A 83 5.44 -6.21 -9.47
CA THR A 83 4.76 -7.31 -10.19
C THR A 83 3.72 -8.04 -9.34
N HIS A 84 3.40 -7.55 -8.15
CA HIS A 84 2.41 -8.23 -7.30
C HIS A 84 1.00 -8.08 -7.89
N PRO A 85 0.28 -9.20 -8.14
CA PRO A 85 -1.01 -9.16 -8.85
C PRO A 85 -2.14 -8.48 -8.07
N ASN A 86 -2.03 -8.39 -6.75
CA ASN A 86 -3.04 -7.79 -5.88
C ASN A 86 -2.68 -6.37 -5.40
N LEU A 87 -1.60 -5.80 -5.91
CA LEU A 87 -1.18 -4.43 -5.61
C LEU A 87 -1.19 -3.57 -6.86
N LEU A 88 -1.92 -2.47 -6.81
CA LEU A 88 -1.80 -1.39 -7.78
C LEU A 88 -1.06 -0.23 -7.11
N LEU A 89 0.10 0.12 -7.64
CA LEU A 89 0.89 1.26 -7.20
C LEU A 89 0.69 2.43 -8.17
N ILE A 90 0.23 3.55 -7.63
CA ILE A 90 0.11 4.82 -8.37
C ILE A 90 1.09 5.80 -7.77
N ASP A 91 2.01 6.28 -8.59
CA ASP A 91 3.04 7.22 -8.18
C ASP A 91 3.33 8.21 -9.31
N SER A 92 3.78 9.39 -8.93
CA SER A 92 4.13 10.47 -9.86
C SER A 92 5.62 10.77 -9.88
N THR A 93 6.48 9.82 -9.49
CA THR A 93 7.92 10.05 -9.37
C THR A 93 8.55 10.65 -10.63
N ASP A 94 8.07 10.24 -11.80
CA ASP A 94 8.61 10.69 -13.10
C ASP A 94 7.76 11.76 -13.78
N LYS A 95 6.63 12.15 -13.17
CA LYS A 95 5.69 13.13 -13.74
C LYS A 95 5.36 14.22 -12.73
N LYS A 96 5.06 15.42 -13.26
CA LYS A 96 4.69 16.55 -12.42
C LYS A 96 3.38 16.34 -11.67
N PHE A 97 2.43 15.64 -12.29
CA PHE A 97 1.10 15.40 -11.73
C PHE A 97 0.65 13.95 -11.91
N ILE A 98 -0.21 13.49 -11.01
CA ILE A 98 -0.98 12.26 -11.19
C ILE A 98 -2.22 12.60 -12.01
N GLU A 99 -2.32 12.01 -13.19
CA GLU A 99 -3.41 12.25 -14.13
C GLU A 99 -4.63 11.37 -13.83
N VAL A 100 -5.80 11.82 -14.29
CA VAL A 100 -7.07 11.09 -14.12
C VAL A 100 -7.04 9.68 -14.70
N SER A 101 -6.27 9.43 -15.77
CA SER A 101 -6.11 8.11 -16.36
C SER A 101 -5.53 7.09 -15.37
N LYS A 102 -4.61 7.51 -14.52
CA LYS A 102 -4.04 6.67 -13.46
C LYS A 102 -5.08 6.31 -12.39
N ILE A 103 -5.90 7.27 -12.02
CA ILE A 103 -6.98 7.03 -11.04
C ILE A 103 -8.03 6.08 -11.62
N ARG A 104 -8.34 6.21 -12.91
CA ARG A 104 -9.27 5.29 -13.58
C ARG A 104 -8.78 3.85 -13.65
N GLU A 105 -7.47 3.62 -13.61
CA GLU A 105 -6.90 2.27 -13.52
C GLU A 105 -7.39 1.53 -12.25
N ILE A 106 -7.74 2.26 -11.19
CA ILE A 106 -8.28 1.69 -9.96
C ILE A 106 -9.57 0.91 -10.23
N LEU A 107 -10.46 1.45 -11.05
CA LEU A 107 -11.72 0.78 -11.40
C LEU A 107 -11.47 -0.54 -12.12
N ASN A 108 -10.57 -0.57 -13.10
CA ASN A 108 -10.19 -1.79 -13.80
C ASN A 108 -9.57 -2.81 -12.86
N PHE A 109 -8.66 -2.36 -12.01
CA PHE A 109 -8.00 -3.22 -11.03
C PHE A 109 -9.00 -3.81 -10.03
N SER A 110 -9.93 -3.00 -9.54
CA SER A 110 -10.94 -3.42 -8.56
C SER A 110 -11.96 -4.39 -9.14
N SER A 111 -12.26 -4.30 -10.45
CA SER A 111 -13.23 -5.16 -11.10
C SER A 111 -12.72 -6.57 -11.38
N LYS A 112 -11.42 -6.78 -11.39
CA LYS A 112 -10.80 -8.09 -11.63
C LYS A 112 -10.83 -8.92 -10.35
N THR A 113 -10.97 -10.24 -10.51
CA THR A 113 -10.88 -11.18 -9.39
C THR A 113 -9.50 -11.12 -8.75
N SER A 114 -9.45 -11.15 -7.44
CA SER A 114 -8.17 -11.18 -6.73
C SER A 114 -7.44 -12.51 -6.95
N PHE A 115 -6.11 -12.43 -7.07
CA PHE A 115 -5.28 -13.63 -7.14
C PHE A 115 -5.22 -14.30 -5.76
N SER A 116 -5.43 -15.61 -5.72
CA SER A 116 -5.38 -16.41 -4.47
C SER A 116 -6.35 -15.95 -3.36
N ASN A 117 -7.48 -15.33 -3.73
CA ASN A 117 -8.49 -14.80 -2.79
C ASN A 117 -7.95 -13.83 -1.73
N LYS A 118 -6.78 -13.24 -1.98
CA LYS A 118 -6.20 -12.23 -1.10
C LYS A 118 -6.81 -10.85 -1.38
N LYS A 119 -6.71 -9.96 -0.39
CA LYS A 119 -7.15 -8.58 -0.55
C LYS A 119 -6.38 -7.89 -1.68
N LYS A 120 -7.09 -7.04 -2.42
CA LYS A 120 -6.46 -6.11 -3.35
C LYS A 120 -6.18 -4.81 -2.61
N ILE A 121 -5.00 -4.25 -2.87
CA ILE A 121 -4.57 -2.99 -2.25
C ILE A 121 -4.18 -2.02 -3.37
N VAL A 122 -4.64 -0.78 -3.23
CA VAL A 122 -4.19 0.34 -4.05
C VAL A 122 -3.36 1.26 -3.16
N LEU A 123 -2.13 1.51 -3.55
CA LEU A 123 -1.26 2.48 -2.88
C LEU A 123 -1.05 3.68 -3.80
N ILE A 124 -1.44 4.85 -3.33
CA ILE A 124 -1.24 6.11 -4.04
C ILE A 124 -0.19 6.93 -3.28
N ASN A 125 0.98 7.06 -3.85
CA ASN A 125 2.04 7.92 -3.33
C ASN A 125 1.86 9.34 -3.86
N ASN A 126 2.22 10.32 -3.03
CA ASN A 126 2.19 11.74 -3.42
C ASN A 126 0.80 12.19 -3.91
N VAL A 127 -0.23 11.88 -3.12
CA VAL A 127 -1.63 12.25 -3.46
C VAL A 127 -1.80 13.75 -3.70
N GLU A 128 -0.95 14.60 -3.10
CA GLU A 128 -0.92 16.05 -3.32
C GLU A 128 -0.58 16.43 -4.76
N LYS A 129 -0.02 15.53 -5.53
CA LYS A 129 0.29 15.74 -6.95
C LYS A 129 -0.86 15.42 -7.90
N MET A 130 -2.01 15.00 -7.40
CA MET A 130 -3.20 14.83 -8.23
C MET A 130 -3.69 16.18 -8.74
N ASN A 131 -4.03 16.24 -10.05
CA ASN A 131 -4.76 17.39 -10.58
C ASN A 131 -6.23 17.33 -10.13
N ILE A 132 -6.99 18.39 -10.40
CA ILE A 132 -8.41 18.48 -9.99
C ILE A 132 -9.23 17.33 -10.54
N ASN A 133 -9.04 16.96 -11.80
CA ASN A 133 -9.79 15.87 -12.43
C ASN A 133 -9.50 14.53 -11.77
N ALA A 134 -8.23 14.25 -11.46
CA ALA A 134 -7.81 13.04 -10.75
C ALA A 134 -8.40 13.00 -9.34
N SER A 135 -8.35 14.11 -8.60
CA SER A 135 -8.91 14.22 -7.25
C SER A 135 -10.42 13.96 -7.24
N ASN A 136 -11.16 14.55 -8.18
CA ASN A 136 -12.60 14.36 -8.29
C ASN A 136 -12.94 12.90 -8.65
N ALA A 137 -12.18 12.28 -9.53
CA ALA A 137 -12.36 10.87 -9.88
C ALA A 137 -12.11 9.95 -8.67
N LEU A 138 -11.06 10.24 -7.88
CA LEU A 138 -10.76 9.47 -6.68
C LEU A 138 -11.87 9.60 -5.62
N LEU A 139 -12.37 10.82 -5.40
CA LEU A 139 -13.48 11.04 -4.46
C LEU A 139 -14.70 10.19 -4.80
N LYS A 140 -15.07 10.12 -6.07
CA LYS A 140 -16.18 9.26 -6.53
C LYS A 140 -15.94 7.79 -6.19
N ILE A 141 -14.72 7.29 -6.42
CA ILE A 141 -14.36 5.90 -6.10
C ILE A 141 -14.46 5.65 -4.59
N LEU A 142 -13.99 6.60 -3.78
CA LEU A 142 -14.00 6.48 -2.32
C LEU A 142 -15.41 6.55 -1.71
N GLU A 143 -16.34 7.23 -2.37
CA GLU A 143 -17.74 7.36 -1.93
C GLU A 143 -18.59 6.14 -2.30
N GLU A 144 -18.19 5.36 -3.29
CA GLU A 144 -18.91 4.15 -3.66
C GLU A 144 -18.75 3.07 -2.59
N PRO A 145 -19.83 2.35 -2.22
CA PRO A 145 -19.71 1.22 -1.30
C PRO A 145 -18.87 0.11 -1.94
N SER A 146 -17.93 -0.42 -1.16
CA SER A 146 -17.05 -1.51 -1.57
C SER A 146 -17.72 -2.88 -1.44
#